data_61cf4e416816915a0ea8117b7962a044
#
_entry.id   61cf4e416816915a0ea8117b7962a044
#
_cell.length_a   1.000
_cell.length_b   1.000
_cell.length_c   1.000
_cell.angle_alpha   90.00
_cell.angle_beta   90.00
_cell.angle_gamma   90.00
#
_symmetry.space_group_name_H-M   'P 1'
#
loop_
_entity.id
_entity.type
_entity.pdbx_description
1 polymer ?
#
loop_
_entity_poly.entity_id
_entity_poly.type
_entity_poly.pdbx_seq_one_letter_code
_entity_poly.pdbx_strand_id
1 'polypeptide(L)'
;MVNREHLTLLKAGAVTWIEWRKKNPQIEPDLSAANLQGDNLRGANLQGVNLRRVDLGNALLVRANLSGADLSSANLYRAFLNEANLSAANLSVANLSGAILMQADLSHANLIGADLSQVDLRGAAIASANLIGTDLKGANLRDADLGAAKLIRANLSFANLIEANLIAADLSEASLYEAEVLGAYLYKADLYKANLTKAHLSGAYLLRANLSEADLSQADLSWTNLRGANLAGANLKGTNLRGADIRGANLSGVNLQETIMPNTSTHC
;
A
#
# COMPACT_ATOMS: atom_id res chain seq x y z
N MET A 1 -17.88 20.82 -14.79
CA MET A 1 -17.61 22.09 -14.06
C MET A 1 -18.08 21.91 -12.65
N VAL A 2 -17.33 22.40 -11.65
CA VAL A 2 -17.74 22.32 -10.24
C VAL A 2 -19.14 22.90 -10.01
N ASN A 3 -19.94 22.19 -9.21
CA ASN A 3 -21.22 22.75 -8.75
C ASN A 3 -20.92 23.85 -7.70
N ARG A 4 -21.18 25.12 -8.06
CA ARG A 4 -20.86 26.28 -7.20
C ARG A 4 -21.63 26.29 -5.88
N GLU A 5 -22.86 25.79 -5.89
CA GLU A 5 -23.68 25.68 -4.68
C GLU A 5 -23.06 24.66 -3.70
N HIS A 6 -22.72 23.46 -4.18
CA HIS A 6 -22.06 22.44 -3.36
C HIS A 6 -20.72 22.93 -2.80
N LEU A 7 -19.94 23.64 -3.61
CA LEU A 7 -18.67 24.20 -3.16
C LEU A 7 -18.87 25.27 -2.07
N THR A 8 -19.87 26.16 -2.24
CA THR A 8 -20.18 27.19 -1.25
C THR A 8 -20.63 26.57 0.07
N LEU A 9 -21.48 25.54 0.02
CA LEU A 9 -21.94 24.80 1.19
C LEU A 9 -20.79 24.13 1.94
N LEU A 10 -19.86 23.49 1.21
CA LEU A 10 -18.70 22.86 1.84
C LEU A 10 -17.78 23.91 2.49
N LYS A 11 -17.53 25.03 1.81
CA LYS A 11 -16.69 26.14 2.32
C LYS A 11 -17.33 26.90 3.49
N ALA A 12 -18.64 26.81 3.65
CA ALA A 12 -19.34 27.34 4.84
C ALA A 12 -19.07 26.51 6.10
N GLY A 13 -18.37 25.38 5.99
CA GLY A 13 -17.87 24.54 7.07
C GLY A 13 -18.58 23.18 7.21
N ALA A 14 -17.93 22.29 7.95
CA ALA A 14 -18.35 20.90 8.07
C ALA A 14 -19.79 20.74 8.60
N VAL A 15 -20.21 21.57 9.54
CA VAL A 15 -21.57 21.50 10.12
C VAL A 15 -22.63 21.81 9.05
N THR A 16 -22.48 22.93 8.34
CA THR A 16 -23.38 23.35 7.25
C THR A 16 -23.48 22.26 6.18
N TRP A 17 -22.33 21.71 5.80
CA TRP A 17 -22.24 20.64 4.82
C TRP A 17 -22.97 19.36 5.29
N ILE A 18 -22.74 18.93 6.54
CA ILE A 18 -23.38 17.73 7.11
C ILE A 18 -24.92 17.91 7.17
N GLU A 19 -25.38 19.09 7.61
CA GLU A 19 -26.81 19.38 7.68
C GLU A 19 -27.47 19.38 6.31
N TRP A 20 -26.81 19.97 5.31
CA TRP A 20 -27.29 19.96 3.94
C TRP A 20 -27.34 18.52 3.39
N ARG A 21 -26.31 17.72 3.61
CA ARG A 21 -26.29 16.29 3.23
C ARG A 21 -27.45 15.51 3.85
N LYS A 22 -27.75 15.74 5.11
CA LYS A 22 -28.88 15.09 5.80
C LYS A 22 -30.25 15.46 5.18
N LYS A 23 -30.40 16.69 4.74
CA LYS A 23 -31.64 17.19 4.12
C LYS A 23 -31.80 16.76 2.66
N ASN A 24 -30.69 16.42 1.99
CA ASN A 24 -30.63 16.10 0.57
C ASN A 24 -29.95 14.72 0.32
N PRO A 25 -30.42 13.63 0.93
CA PRO A 25 -29.72 12.34 0.88
C PRO A 25 -29.65 11.72 -0.54
N GLN A 26 -30.57 12.11 -1.43
CA GLN A 26 -30.67 11.63 -2.81
C GLN A 26 -29.78 12.42 -3.78
N ILE A 27 -29.21 13.54 -3.35
CA ILE A 27 -28.34 14.35 -4.21
C ILE A 27 -26.90 13.83 -4.10
N GLU A 28 -26.31 13.46 -5.22
CA GLU A 28 -24.90 13.15 -5.33
C GLU A 28 -24.12 14.47 -5.51
N PRO A 29 -23.35 14.90 -4.51
CA PRO A 29 -22.65 16.18 -4.63
C PRO A 29 -21.54 16.11 -5.67
N ASP A 30 -21.43 17.13 -6.48
CA ASP A 30 -20.37 17.28 -7.47
C ASP A 30 -19.42 18.44 -7.09
N LEU A 31 -18.20 18.08 -6.72
CA LEU A 31 -17.08 18.96 -6.41
C LEU A 31 -15.93 18.73 -7.39
N SER A 32 -16.23 18.12 -8.55
CA SER A 32 -15.20 17.80 -9.55
C SER A 32 -14.45 19.05 -9.99
N ALA A 33 -13.12 18.93 -10.10
CA ALA A 33 -12.20 20.00 -10.43
C ALA A 33 -12.29 21.26 -9.53
N ALA A 34 -12.86 21.12 -8.31
CA ALA A 34 -12.83 22.20 -7.33
C ALA A 34 -11.40 22.47 -6.85
N ASN A 35 -11.10 23.72 -6.51
CA ASN A 35 -9.88 24.07 -5.79
C ASN A 35 -10.22 24.14 -4.29
N LEU A 36 -9.70 23.16 -3.55
CA LEU A 36 -9.81 22.99 -2.09
C LEU A 36 -8.41 22.90 -1.44
N GLN A 37 -7.39 23.41 -2.16
CA GLN A 37 -6.00 23.40 -1.70
C GLN A 37 -5.88 24.10 -0.33
N GLY A 38 -5.31 23.40 0.66
CA GLY A 38 -5.12 23.90 2.02
C GLY A 38 -6.40 24.08 2.83
N ASP A 39 -7.58 23.77 2.30
CA ASP A 39 -8.85 23.93 3.00
C ASP A 39 -8.94 23.02 4.24
N ASN A 40 -9.63 23.49 5.27
CA ASN A 40 -9.88 22.72 6.48
C ASN A 40 -11.17 21.90 6.34
N LEU A 41 -11.01 20.63 6.03
CA LEU A 41 -12.08 19.64 5.82
C LEU A 41 -12.07 18.53 6.89
N ARG A 42 -11.54 18.82 8.09
CA ARG A 42 -11.51 17.85 9.19
C ARG A 42 -12.90 17.35 9.54
N GLY A 43 -13.06 16.03 9.60
CA GLY A 43 -14.34 15.39 9.90
C GLY A 43 -15.43 15.63 8.86
N ALA A 44 -15.13 16.22 7.70
CA ALA A 44 -16.13 16.45 6.67
C ALA A 44 -16.71 15.13 6.16
N ASN A 45 -18.03 15.09 5.95
CA ASN A 45 -18.70 13.96 5.32
C ASN A 45 -18.69 14.12 3.78
N LEU A 46 -17.69 13.55 3.15
CA LEU A 46 -17.51 13.52 1.69
C LEU A 46 -17.83 12.15 1.09
N GLN A 47 -18.57 11.31 1.81
CA GLN A 47 -18.97 9.98 1.35
C GLN A 47 -19.70 10.02 0.02
N GLY A 48 -19.24 9.24 -0.98
CA GLY A 48 -19.84 9.12 -2.30
C GLY A 48 -19.80 10.41 -3.15
N VAL A 49 -19.04 11.43 -2.75
CA VAL A 49 -18.95 12.70 -3.47
C VAL A 49 -18.10 12.53 -4.74
N ASN A 50 -18.51 13.15 -5.83
CA ASN A 50 -17.69 13.30 -7.03
C ASN A 50 -16.61 14.36 -6.77
N LEU A 51 -15.37 13.92 -6.57
CA LEU A 51 -14.15 14.71 -6.32
C LEU A 51 -13.13 14.54 -7.45
N ARG A 52 -13.57 14.14 -8.62
CA ARG A 52 -12.67 13.90 -9.77
C ARG A 52 -11.86 15.15 -10.08
N ARG A 53 -10.54 14.98 -10.25
CA ARG A 53 -9.60 16.07 -10.55
C ARG A 53 -9.66 17.24 -9.56
N VAL A 54 -10.17 17.03 -8.34
CA VAL A 54 -10.16 18.05 -7.29
C VAL A 54 -8.71 18.35 -6.89
N ASP A 55 -8.44 19.60 -6.56
CA ASP A 55 -7.17 19.97 -5.91
C ASP A 55 -7.39 20.05 -4.39
N LEU A 56 -6.84 19.07 -3.68
CA LEU A 56 -6.82 18.94 -2.21
C LEU A 56 -5.36 19.00 -1.68
N GLY A 57 -4.44 19.54 -2.48
CA GLY A 57 -3.05 19.68 -2.05
C GLY A 57 -2.93 20.39 -0.70
N ASN A 58 -2.19 19.82 0.25
CA ASN A 58 -2.03 20.30 1.62
C ASN A 58 -3.35 20.48 2.42
N ALA A 59 -4.49 19.98 1.95
CA ALA A 59 -5.77 20.07 2.66
C ALA A 59 -5.75 19.27 3.97
N LEU A 60 -6.54 19.72 4.95
CA LEU A 60 -6.66 19.06 6.25
C LEU A 60 -7.92 18.20 6.26
N LEU A 61 -7.74 16.90 6.02
CA LEU A 61 -8.80 15.88 5.88
C LEU A 61 -8.80 14.88 7.05
N VAL A 62 -8.19 15.25 8.19
CA VAL A 62 -8.10 14.35 9.36
C VAL A 62 -9.51 13.91 9.77
N ARG A 63 -9.71 12.58 9.88
CA ARG A 63 -11.02 11.95 10.20
C ARG A 63 -12.15 12.27 9.20
N ALA A 64 -11.86 12.76 8.01
CA ALA A 64 -12.88 12.95 7.00
C ALA A 64 -13.43 11.60 6.52
N ASN A 65 -14.72 11.56 6.20
CA ASN A 65 -15.33 10.41 5.56
C ASN A 65 -15.36 10.61 4.04
N LEU A 66 -14.50 9.91 3.34
CA LEU A 66 -14.36 9.89 1.87
C LEU A 66 -14.78 8.51 1.31
N SER A 67 -15.47 7.67 2.11
CA SER A 67 -15.82 6.32 1.67
C SER A 67 -16.65 6.33 0.39
N GLY A 68 -16.25 5.52 -0.58
CA GLY A 68 -16.90 5.44 -1.89
C GLY A 68 -16.83 6.71 -2.75
N ALA A 69 -16.07 7.73 -2.34
CA ALA A 69 -15.91 8.95 -3.14
C ALA A 69 -15.10 8.68 -4.43
N ASP A 70 -15.39 9.44 -5.49
CA ASP A 70 -14.58 9.39 -6.70
C ASP A 70 -13.52 10.51 -6.68
N LEU A 71 -12.30 10.13 -6.31
CA LEU A 71 -11.10 10.97 -6.26
C LEU A 71 -10.17 10.70 -7.46
N SER A 72 -10.69 10.12 -8.54
CA SER A 72 -9.85 9.77 -9.70
C SER A 72 -9.17 11.02 -10.27
N SER A 73 -7.85 10.90 -10.51
CA SER A 73 -6.98 11.99 -10.95
C SER A 73 -6.96 13.21 -10.00
N ALA A 74 -7.35 13.08 -8.75
CA ALA A 74 -7.30 14.14 -7.75
C ALA A 74 -5.85 14.44 -7.34
N ASN A 75 -5.59 15.70 -6.97
CA ASN A 75 -4.34 16.11 -6.34
C ASN A 75 -4.52 16.13 -4.81
N LEU A 76 -3.88 15.20 -4.11
CA LEU A 76 -3.82 15.11 -2.64
C LEU A 76 -2.37 15.29 -2.15
N TYR A 77 -1.51 15.94 -2.96
CA TYR A 77 -0.12 16.17 -2.62
C TYR A 77 0.02 16.77 -1.21
N ARG A 78 0.77 16.08 -0.34
CA ARG A 78 0.98 16.47 1.07
C ARG A 78 -0.30 16.74 1.86
N ALA A 79 -1.44 16.18 1.49
CA ALA A 79 -2.67 16.30 2.28
C ALA A 79 -2.57 15.53 3.60
N PHE A 80 -3.31 15.97 4.61
CA PHE A 80 -3.36 15.37 5.93
C PHE A 80 -4.63 14.55 6.08
N LEU A 81 -4.53 13.24 5.94
CA LEU A 81 -5.63 12.26 5.92
C LEU A 81 -5.58 11.28 7.10
N ASN A 82 -4.92 11.65 8.20
CA ASN A 82 -4.84 10.78 9.37
C ASN A 82 -6.23 10.33 9.81
N GLU A 83 -6.42 9.03 10.06
CA GLU A 83 -7.68 8.43 10.49
C GLU A 83 -8.86 8.70 9.53
N ALA A 84 -8.62 9.15 8.29
CA ALA A 84 -9.68 9.35 7.31
C ALA A 84 -10.21 8.00 6.80
N ASN A 85 -11.50 7.95 6.48
CA ASN A 85 -12.12 6.80 5.85
C ASN A 85 -12.17 7.00 4.33
N LEU A 86 -11.35 6.26 3.60
CA LEU A 86 -11.29 6.20 2.13
C LEU A 86 -11.73 4.81 1.63
N SER A 87 -12.46 4.03 2.46
CA SER A 87 -12.84 2.67 2.09
C SER A 87 -13.67 2.68 0.80
N ALA A 88 -13.35 1.78 -0.12
CA ALA A 88 -13.96 1.67 -1.43
C ALA A 88 -13.90 2.96 -2.29
N ALA A 89 -13.09 3.96 -1.93
CA ALA A 89 -12.91 5.16 -2.75
C ALA A 89 -12.17 4.85 -4.05
N ASN A 90 -12.46 5.61 -5.10
CA ASN A 90 -11.72 5.56 -6.34
C ASN A 90 -10.63 6.64 -6.36
N LEU A 91 -9.39 6.23 -6.20
CA LEU A 91 -8.18 7.06 -6.20
C LEU A 91 -7.31 6.78 -7.45
N SER A 92 -7.89 6.19 -8.50
CA SER A 92 -7.10 5.84 -9.69
C SER A 92 -6.41 7.06 -10.27
N VAL A 93 -5.11 6.92 -10.55
CA VAL A 93 -4.26 7.98 -11.11
C VAL A 93 -4.22 9.26 -10.25
N ALA A 94 -4.57 9.18 -8.97
CA ALA A 94 -4.48 10.32 -8.04
C ALA A 94 -3.03 10.54 -7.59
N ASN A 95 -2.70 11.77 -7.25
CA ASN A 95 -1.41 12.13 -6.65
C ASN A 95 -1.57 12.28 -5.13
N LEU A 96 -1.04 11.34 -4.37
CA LEU A 96 -0.98 11.35 -2.91
C LEU A 96 0.47 11.51 -2.41
N SER A 97 1.42 11.88 -3.28
CA SER A 97 2.83 11.91 -2.90
C SER A 97 3.08 12.80 -1.68
N GLY A 98 3.80 12.25 -0.71
CA GLY A 98 4.10 12.90 0.57
C GLY A 98 2.90 13.15 1.47
N ALA A 99 1.71 12.63 1.17
CA ALA A 99 0.54 12.75 2.05
C ALA A 99 0.69 11.93 3.33
N ILE A 100 -0.07 12.28 4.38
CA ILE A 100 -0.05 11.60 5.67
C ILE A 100 -1.39 10.91 5.90
N LEU A 101 -1.38 9.56 5.82
CA LEU A 101 -2.55 8.68 5.93
C LEU A 101 -2.42 7.70 7.11
N MET A 102 -1.75 8.12 8.19
CA MET A 102 -1.59 7.25 9.37
C MET A 102 -2.94 6.80 9.88
N GLN A 103 -3.11 5.48 10.07
CA GLN A 103 -4.35 4.85 10.56
C GLN A 103 -5.58 5.15 9.69
N ALA A 104 -5.41 5.56 8.44
CA ALA A 104 -6.51 5.73 7.50
C ALA A 104 -7.05 4.36 7.03
N ASP A 105 -8.33 4.32 6.67
CA ASP A 105 -8.96 3.16 6.06
C ASP A 105 -9.05 3.34 4.55
N LEU A 106 -8.26 2.56 3.80
CA LEU A 106 -8.27 2.45 2.35
C LEU A 106 -8.73 1.05 1.90
N SER A 107 -9.39 0.30 2.78
CA SER A 107 -9.84 -1.05 2.46
C SER A 107 -10.72 -1.04 1.22
N HIS A 108 -10.46 -1.97 0.28
CA HIS A 108 -11.15 -2.07 -1.00
C HIS A 108 -11.03 -0.84 -1.92
N ALA A 109 -10.20 0.15 -1.62
CA ALA A 109 -10.00 1.32 -2.48
C ALA A 109 -9.35 0.93 -3.82
N ASN A 110 -9.67 1.69 -4.85
CA ASN A 110 -9.03 1.58 -6.16
C ASN A 110 -7.92 2.64 -6.29
N LEU A 111 -6.66 2.21 -6.28
CA LEU A 111 -5.46 3.04 -6.34
C LEU A 111 -4.65 2.78 -7.62
N ILE A 112 -5.25 2.17 -8.65
CA ILE A 112 -4.53 1.81 -9.88
C ILE A 112 -3.78 3.02 -10.43
N GLY A 113 -2.46 2.87 -10.60
CA GLY A 113 -1.59 3.89 -11.18
C GLY A 113 -1.50 5.20 -10.38
N ALA A 114 -1.90 5.19 -9.11
CA ALA A 114 -1.76 6.35 -8.23
C ALA A 114 -0.29 6.57 -7.83
N ASP A 115 0.08 7.81 -7.55
CA ASP A 115 1.37 8.19 -6.96
C ASP A 115 1.23 8.31 -5.43
N LEU A 116 1.78 7.33 -4.71
CA LEU A 116 1.90 7.31 -3.25
C LEU A 116 3.37 7.39 -2.82
N SER A 117 4.24 7.95 -3.64
CA SER A 117 5.65 8.09 -3.29
C SER A 117 5.82 8.92 -2.01
N GLN A 118 6.70 8.45 -1.10
CA GLN A 118 6.98 9.09 0.19
C GLN A 118 5.75 9.29 1.10
N VAL A 119 4.66 8.56 0.87
CA VAL A 119 3.45 8.62 1.70
C VAL A 119 3.70 7.99 3.07
N ASP A 120 3.05 8.53 4.10
CA ASP A 120 3.04 7.92 5.44
C ASP A 120 1.71 7.15 5.65
N LEU A 121 1.77 5.82 5.56
CA LEU A 121 0.65 4.88 5.70
C LEU A 121 0.79 4.00 6.96
N ARG A 122 1.52 4.45 7.98
CA ARG A 122 1.72 3.66 9.19
C ARG A 122 0.40 3.25 9.83
N GLY A 123 0.23 1.95 10.05
CA GLY A 123 -0.96 1.37 10.65
C GLY A 123 -2.24 1.54 9.82
N ALA A 124 -2.15 1.93 8.55
CA ALA A 124 -3.32 2.07 7.68
C ALA A 124 -3.93 0.71 7.32
N ALA A 125 -5.25 0.64 7.20
CA ALA A 125 -5.96 -0.51 6.66
C ALA A 125 -6.04 -0.37 5.13
N ILE A 126 -5.39 -1.29 4.40
CA ILE A 126 -5.31 -1.28 2.93
C ILE A 126 -5.75 -2.66 2.40
N ALA A 127 -6.42 -3.45 3.24
CA ALA A 127 -6.81 -4.81 2.90
C ALA A 127 -7.70 -4.84 1.65
N SER A 128 -7.41 -5.78 0.75
CA SER A 128 -8.15 -5.98 -0.52
C SER A 128 -8.18 -4.75 -1.44
N ALA A 129 -7.35 -3.75 -1.22
CA ALA A 129 -7.23 -2.61 -2.12
C ALA A 129 -6.56 -3.00 -3.45
N ASN A 130 -6.86 -2.25 -4.49
CA ASN A 130 -6.27 -2.43 -5.81
C ASN A 130 -5.16 -1.39 -6.04
N LEU A 131 -3.91 -1.82 -5.90
CA LEU A 131 -2.69 -1.01 -6.05
C LEU A 131 -1.88 -1.39 -7.31
N ILE A 132 -2.54 -1.92 -8.33
CA ILE A 132 -1.82 -2.34 -9.56
C ILE A 132 -1.10 -1.14 -10.18
N GLY A 133 0.21 -1.28 -10.38
CA GLY A 133 1.05 -0.25 -10.99
C GLY A 133 1.18 1.04 -10.17
N THR A 134 0.89 1.00 -8.89
CA THR A 134 1.01 2.15 -7.98
C THR A 134 2.48 2.45 -7.67
N ASP A 135 2.84 3.73 -7.60
CA ASP A 135 4.17 4.13 -7.09
C ASP A 135 4.11 4.33 -5.58
N LEU A 136 4.76 3.44 -4.83
CA LEU A 136 4.92 3.46 -3.37
C LEU A 136 6.39 3.67 -2.98
N LYS A 137 7.21 4.22 -3.88
CA LYS A 137 8.64 4.42 -3.64
C LYS A 137 8.88 5.22 -2.36
N GLY A 138 9.64 4.63 -1.42
CA GLY A 138 9.97 5.25 -0.14
C GLY A 138 8.76 5.46 0.78
N ALA A 139 7.62 4.82 0.51
CA ALA A 139 6.45 4.89 1.38
C ALA A 139 6.72 4.26 2.74
N ASN A 140 6.11 4.80 3.79
CA ASN A 140 6.15 4.20 5.12
C ASN A 140 4.85 3.42 5.37
N LEU A 141 4.94 2.09 5.22
CA LEU A 141 3.87 1.11 5.40
C LEU A 141 4.04 0.28 6.68
N ARG A 142 4.84 0.76 7.64
CA ARG A 142 5.07 0.04 8.88
C ARG A 142 3.75 -0.26 9.59
N ASP A 143 3.57 -1.50 10.06
CA ASP A 143 2.36 -1.99 10.73
C ASP A 143 1.08 -1.86 9.88
N ALA A 144 1.16 -1.59 8.58
CA ALA A 144 -0.01 -1.48 7.70
C ALA A 144 -0.61 -2.85 7.37
N ASP A 145 -1.93 -2.92 7.19
CA ASP A 145 -2.63 -4.11 6.74
C ASP A 145 -2.89 -4.07 5.24
N LEU A 146 -2.12 -4.84 4.47
CA LEU A 146 -2.25 -5.04 3.03
C LEU A 146 -2.76 -6.46 2.70
N GLY A 147 -3.46 -7.12 3.63
CA GLY A 147 -3.96 -8.47 3.42
C GLY A 147 -4.80 -8.59 2.16
N ALA A 148 -4.48 -9.55 1.29
CA ALA A 148 -5.15 -9.77 0.00
C ALA A 148 -5.16 -8.55 -0.96
N ALA A 149 -4.32 -7.53 -0.74
CA ALA A 149 -4.18 -6.40 -1.64
C ALA A 149 -3.53 -6.82 -2.97
N LYS A 150 -3.87 -6.12 -4.06
CA LYS A 150 -3.29 -6.35 -5.38
C LYS A 150 -2.21 -5.31 -5.66
N LEU A 151 -0.95 -5.72 -5.54
CA LEU A 151 0.24 -4.88 -5.74
C LEU A 151 1.01 -5.26 -7.02
N ILE A 152 0.33 -5.87 -7.98
CA ILE A 152 0.96 -6.32 -9.23
C ILE A 152 1.67 -5.14 -9.90
N ARG A 153 2.97 -5.29 -10.18
CA ARG A 153 3.83 -4.25 -10.78
C ARG A 153 3.89 -2.93 -9.99
N ALA A 154 3.55 -2.94 -8.71
CA ALA A 154 3.74 -1.78 -7.85
C ALA A 154 5.23 -1.51 -7.60
N ASN A 155 5.60 -0.26 -7.43
CA ASN A 155 6.95 0.15 -7.07
C ASN A 155 7.04 0.41 -5.55
N LEU A 156 7.54 -0.55 -4.80
CA LEU A 156 7.79 -0.48 -3.35
C LEU A 156 9.29 -0.30 -3.05
N SER A 157 10.08 0.17 -4.02
CA SER A 157 11.51 0.38 -3.82
C SER A 157 11.76 1.34 -2.65
N PHE A 158 12.67 0.98 -1.74
CA PHE A 158 12.98 1.74 -0.52
C PHE A 158 11.80 1.93 0.45
N ALA A 159 10.68 1.22 0.27
CA ALA A 159 9.54 1.31 1.18
C ALA A 159 9.85 0.64 2.52
N ASN A 160 9.25 1.16 3.59
CA ASN A 160 9.30 0.55 4.91
C ASN A 160 8.01 -0.28 5.13
N LEU A 161 8.15 -1.60 5.13
CA LEU A 161 7.11 -2.60 5.33
C LEU A 161 7.34 -3.40 6.63
N ILE A 162 8.11 -2.85 7.59
CA ILE A 162 8.39 -3.52 8.85
C ILE A 162 7.08 -3.89 9.55
N GLU A 163 6.94 -5.20 9.90
CA GLU A 163 5.75 -5.76 10.58
C GLU A 163 4.43 -5.60 9.80
N ALA A 164 4.47 -5.23 8.51
CA ALA A 164 3.27 -5.11 7.68
C ALA A 164 2.60 -6.48 7.45
N ASN A 165 1.28 -6.50 7.40
CA ASN A 165 0.51 -7.66 7.00
C ASN A 165 0.34 -7.69 5.47
N LEU A 166 0.96 -8.66 4.82
CA LEU A 166 0.87 -8.93 3.37
C LEU A 166 0.33 -10.35 3.11
N ILE A 167 -0.44 -10.91 4.05
CA ILE A 167 -0.99 -12.26 3.93
C ILE A 167 -1.85 -12.34 2.66
N ALA A 168 -1.54 -13.31 1.80
CA ALA A 168 -2.23 -13.53 0.52
C ALA A 168 -2.26 -12.32 -0.43
N ALA A 169 -1.40 -11.32 -0.22
CA ALA A 169 -1.25 -10.20 -1.16
C ALA A 169 -0.59 -10.68 -2.48
N ASP A 170 -0.97 -10.04 -3.58
CA ASP A 170 -0.39 -10.27 -4.89
C ASP A 170 0.63 -9.18 -5.22
N LEU A 171 1.91 -9.51 -5.09
CA LEU A 171 3.07 -8.66 -5.39
C LEU A 171 3.78 -9.13 -6.68
N SER A 172 3.07 -9.85 -7.56
CA SER A 172 3.67 -10.35 -8.80
C SER A 172 4.29 -9.20 -9.61
N GLU A 173 5.53 -9.38 -10.06
CA GLU A 173 6.29 -8.38 -10.82
C GLU A 173 6.52 -7.04 -10.08
N ALA A 174 6.24 -6.94 -8.79
CA ALA A 174 6.48 -5.73 -8.01
C ALA A 174 7.97 -5.50 -7.76
N SER A 175 8.36 -4.24 -7.59
CA SER A 175 9.71 -3.87 -7.16
C SER A 175 9.74 -3.59 -5.66
N LEU A 176 10.49 -4.42 -4.92
CA LEU A 176 10.84 -4.22 -3.51
C LEU A 176 12.36 -3.97 -3.36
N TYR A 177 12.97 -3.37 -4.38
CA TYR A 177 14.41 -3.07 -4.37
C TYR A 177 14.78 -2.25 -3.11
N GLU A 178 15.73 -2.76 -2.31
CA GLU A 178 16.17 -2.13 -1.05
C GLU A 178 15.01 -1.79 -0.07
N ALA A 179 13.90 -2.55 -0.11
CA ALA A 179 12.79 -2.35 0.83
C ALA A 179 13.09 -2.99 2.20
N GLU A 180 12.60 -2.37 3.26
CA GLU A 180 12.64 -2.87 4.63
C GLU A 180 11.40 -3.73 4.90
N VAL A 181 11.55 -5.05 5.00
CA VAL A 181 10.45 -6.03 5.14
C VAL A 181 10.63 -6.89 6.41
N LEU A 182 11.34 -6.34 7.41
CA LEU A 182 11.66 -7.06 8.64
C LEU A 182 10.38 -7.49 9.37
N GLY A 183 10.30 -8.77 9.72
CA GLY A 183 9.19 -9.31 10.50
C GLY A 183 7.83 -9.26 9.81
N ALA A 184 7.75 -8.87 8.54
CA ALA A 184 6.49 -8.79 7.81
C ALA A 184 5.83 -10.16 7.60
N TYR A 185 4.50 -10.18 7.49
CA TYR A 185 3.69 -11.37 7.33
C TYR A 185 3.32 -11.58 5.86
N LEU A 186 3.98 -12.52 5.19
CA LEU A 186 3.80 -12.83 3.76
C LEU A 186 3.26 -14.26 3.54
N TYR A 187 2.49 -14.79 4.49
CA TYR A 187 1.89 -16.11 4.33
C TYR A 187 1.05 -16.20 3.06
N LYS A 188 1.41 -17.14 2.15
CA LYS A 188 0.77 -17.31 0.84
C LYS A 188 0.79 -16.07 -0.07
N ALA A 189 1.63 -15.07 0.18
CA ALA A 189 1.79 -13.96 -0.73
C ALA A 189 2.35 -14.44 -2.07
N ASP A 190 1.94 -13.82 -3.16
CA ASP A 190 2.49 -14.06 -4.49
C ASP A 190 3.53 -12.99 -4.84
N LEU A 191 4.78 -13.41 -4.93
CA LEU A 191 5.95 -12.60 -5.30
C LEU A 191 6.57 -13.11 -6.63
N TYR A 192 5.75 -13.73 -7.49
CA TYR A 192 6.21 -14.21 -8.78
C TYR A 192 6.90 -13.10 -9.56
N LYS A 193 8.15 -13.35 -9.98
CA LYS A 193 8.99 -12.37 -10.70
C LYS A 193 9.20 -11.04 -9.99
N ALA A 194 8.95 -10.93 -8.70
CA ALA A 194 9.22 -9.71 -7.96
C ALA A 194 10.72 -9.42 -7.89
N ASN A 195 11.07 -8.14 -7.90
CA ASN A 195 12.45 -7.69 -7.66
C ASN A 195 12.63 -7.39 -6.17
N LEU A 196 13.31 -8.28 -5.46
CA LEU A 196 13.68 -8.14 -4.04
C LEU A 196 15.19 -7.92 -3.87
N THR A 197 15.87 -7.46 -4.92
CA THR A 197 17.32 -7.22 -4.87
C THR A 197 17.67 -6.32 -3.68
N LYS A 198 18.59 -6.77 -2.82
CA LYS A 198 19.04 -6.10 -1.60
C LYS A 198 17.93 -5.79 -0.58
N ALA A 199 16.75 -6.37 -0.69
CA ALA A 199 15.69 -6.16 0.30
C ALA A 199 16.05 -6.81 1.64
N HIS A 200 15.60 -6.20 2.74
CA HIS A 200 15.83 -6.67 4.10
C HIS A 200 14.59 -7.40 4.63
N LEU A 201 14.59 -8.76 4.55
CA LEU A 201 13.48 -9.60 4.97
C LEU A 201 13.77 -10.37 6.27
N SER A 202 14.79 -9.98 7.03
CA SER A 202 15.16 -10.73 8.23
C SER A 202 13.95 -10.96 9.15
N GLY A 203 13.73 -12.21 9.57
CA GLY A 203 12.63 -12.61 10.44
C GLY A 203 11.24 -12.60 9.77
N ALA A 204 11.10 -12.31 8.49
CA ALA A 204 9.81 -12.30 7.81
C ALA A 204 9.18 -13.70 7.72
N TYR A 205 7.84 -13.75 7.64
CA TYR A 205 7.04 -14.98 7.60
C TYR A 205 6.57 -15.27 6.17
N LEU A 206 7.36 -16.03 5.40
CA LEU A 206 7.13 -16.38 4.00
C LEU A 206 6.57 -17.81 3.82
N LEU A 207 5.91 -18.36 4.85
CA LEU A 207 5.34 -19.70 4.80
C LEU A 207 4.41 -19.84 3.59
N ARG A 208 4.73 -20.80 2.68
CA ARG A 208 3.99 -21.07 1.44
C ARG A 208 3.89 -19.87 0.47
N ALA A 209 4.73 -18.87 0.59
CA ALA A 209 4.79 -17.78 -0.39
C ALA A 209 5.28 -18.30 -1.75
N ASN A 210 4.85 -17.67 -2.82
CA ASN A 210 5.34 -17.92 -4.17
C ASN A 210 6.43 -16.88 -4.52
N LEU A 211 7.67 -17.32 -4.57
CA LEU A 211 8.86 -16.52 -4.95
C LEU A 211 9.46 -17.04 -6.27
N SER A 212 8.68 -17.79 -7.06
CA SER A 212 9.21 -18.36 -8.30
C SER A 212 9.64 -17.26 -9.26
N GLU A 213 10.80 -17.45 -9.87
CA GLU A 213 11.47 -16.49 -10.78
C GLU A 213 11.77 -15.10 -10.15
N ALA A 214 11.62 -14.91 -8.84
CA ALA A 214 11.95 -13.66 -8.17
C ALA A 214 13.48 -13.42 -8.14
N ASP A 215 13.87 -12.16 -8.19
CA ASP A 215 15.26 -11.76 -7.95
C ASP A 215 15.46 -11.35 -6.49
N LEU A 216 16.13 -12.20 -5.73
CA LEU A 216 16.48 -12.02 -4.32
C LEU A 216 17.99 -11.75 -4.16
N SER A 217 18.69 -11.40 -5.24
CA SER A 217 20.14 -11.22 -5.19
C SER A 217 20.52 -10.18 -4.14
N GLN A 218 21.52 -10.52 -3.30
CA GLN A 218 22.03 -9.70 -2.19
C GLN A 218 20.98 -9.39 -1.10
N ALA A 219 19.81 -10.03 -1.11
CA ALA A 219 18.79 -9.82 -0.08
C ALA A 219 19.21 -10.46 1.27
N ASP A 220 18.73 -9.91 2.38
CA ASP A 220 18.85 -10.52 3.70
C ASP A 220 17.57 -11.29 4.05
N LEU A 221 17.62 -12.60 3.97
CA LEU A 221 16.57 -13.56 4.34
C LEU A 221 16.93 -14.30 5.63
N SER A 222 17.82 -13.74 6.47
CA SER A 222 18.21 -14.39 7.72
C SER A 222 17.00 -14.54 8.65
N TRP A 223 16.93 -15.70 9.32
CA TRP A 223 15.86 -16.03 10.28
C TRP A 223 14.44 -16.05 9.70
N THR A 224 14.26 -16.04 8.39
CA THR A 224 12.95 -16.11 7.75
C THR A 224 12.32 -17.49 7.84
N ASN A 225 10.99 -17.54 7.87
CA ASN A 225 10.23 -18.77 7.74
C ASN A 225 9.82 -18.98 6.26
N LEU A 226 10.58 -19.77 5.51
CA LEU A 226 10.36 -20.11 4.11
C LEU A 226 9.75 -21.52 3.94
N ARG A 227 9.16 -22.10 4.97
CA ARG A 227 8.60 -23.46 4.90
C ARG A 227 7.56 -23.58 3.77
N GLY A 228 7.80 -24.55 2.89
CA GLY A 228 6.92 -24.80 1.75
C GLY A 228 6.80 -23.65 0.76
N ALA A 229 7.68 -22.65 0.81
CA ALA A 229 7.73 -21.59 -0.19
C ALA A 229 8.18 -22.13 -1.55
N ASN A 230 7.68 -21.55 -2.63
CA ASN A 230 8.13 -21.86 -3.98
C ASN A 230 9.19 -20.84 -4.42
N LEU A 231 10.43 -21.26 -4.55
CA LEU A 231 11.56 -20.45 -5.04
C LEU A 231 12.04 -20.95 -6.43
N ALA A 232 11.25 -21.76 -7.15
CA ALA A 232 11.68 -22.31 -8.42
C ALA A 232 12.15 -21.23 -9.38
N GLY A 233 13.38 -21.37 -9.90
CA GLY A 233 13.99 -20.41 -10.82
C GLY A 233 14.39 -19.07 -10.21
N ALA A 234 14.27 -18.88 -8.89
CA ALA A 234 14.65 -17.63 -8.24
C ALA A 234 16.17 -17.40 -8.29
N ASN A 235 16.57 -16.13 -8.28
CA ASN A 235 17.97 -15.72 -8.18
C ASN A 235 18.31 -15.38 -6.72
N LEU A 236 19.09 -16.25 -6.06
CA LEU A 236 19.57 -16.09 -4.68
C LEU A 236 21.06 -15.70 -4.62
N LYS A 237 21.63 -15.17 -5.70
CA LYS A 237 23.05 -14.82 -5.73
C LYS A 237 23.40 -13.83 -4.60
N GLY A 238 24.34 -14.21 -3.72
CA GLY A 238 24.78 -13.39 -2.59
C GLY A 238 23.73 -13.19 -1.50
N THR A 239 22.63 -13.92 -1.51
CA THR A 239 21.57 -13.85 -0.50
C THR A 239 22.03 -14.44 0.83
N ASN A 240 21.65 -13.83 1.94
CA ASN A 240 21.86 -14.34 3.28
C ASN A 240 20.66 -15.14 3.77
N LEU A 241 20.79 -16.46 3.88
CA LEU A 241 19.76 -17.39 4.44
C LEU A 241 20.14 -17.91 5.84
N ARG A 242 21.07 -17.28 6.55
CA ARG A 242 21.48 -17.74 7.88
C ARG A 242 20.27 -17.90 8.81
N GLY A 243 20.09 -19.09 9.39
CA GLY A 243 18.99 -19.37 10.31
C GLY A 243 17.59 -19.43 9.67
N ALA A 244 17.49 -19.31 8.35
CA ALA A 244 16.21 -19.45 7.66
C ALA A 244 15.67 -20.88 7.72
N ASP A 245 14.36 -21.06 7.86
CA ASP A 245 13.69 -22.35 7.80
C ASP A 245 13.18 -22.62 6.38
N ILE A 246 13.96 -23.37 5.60
CA ILE A 246 13.66 -23.71 4.19
C ILE A 246 13.02 -25.11 4.04
N ARG A 247 12.52 -25.74 5.10
CA ARG A 247 11.97 -27.09 5.03
C ARG A 247 10.78 -27.16 4.06
N GLY A 248 10.85 -28.07 3.10
CA GLY A 248 9.82 -28.23 2.07
C GLY A 248 9.73 -27.10 1.06
N ALA A 249 10.67 -26.17 1.05
CA ALA A 249 10.76 -25.18 -0.01
C ALA A 249 11.18 -25.79 -1.34
N ASN A 250 10.62 -25.32 -2.45
CA ASN A 250 11.01 -25.73 -3.79
C ASN A 250 12.18 -24.86 -4.27
N LEU A 251 13.36 -25.44 -4.38
CA LEU A 251 14.59 -24.78 -4.86
C LEU A 251 14.99 -25.20 -6.27
N SER A 252 14.08 -25.72 -7.10
CA SER A 252 14.39 -26.18 -8.45
C SER A 252 14.87 -25.04 -9.32
N GLY A 253 16.05 -25.18 -9.92
CA GLY A 253 16.61 -24.17 -10.84
C GLY A 253 17.07 -22.86 -10.20
N VAL A 254 17.21 -22.82 -8.88
CA VAL A 254 17.66 -21.62 -8.13
C VAL A 254 19.15 -21.34 -8.40
N ASN A 255 19.49 -20.07 -8.58
CA ASN A 255 20.89 -19.62 -8.58
C ASN A 255 21.36 -19.38 -7.14
N LEU A 256 22.24 -20.25 -6.64
CA LEU A 256 22.80 -20.19 -5.27
C LEU A 256 24.23 -19.65 -5.20
N GLN A 257 24.72 -19.00 -6.24
CA GLN A 257 26.09 -18.45 -6.23
C GLN A 257 26.27 -17.46 -5.08
N GLU A 258 27.34 -17.66 -4.28
CA GLU A 258 27.66 -16.79 -3.13
C GLU A 258 26.56 -16.72 -2.04
N THR A 259 25.57 -17.61 -2.07
CA THR A 259 24.50 -17.65 -1.07
C THR A 259 25.03 -18.17 0.28
N ILE A 260 24.71 -17.48 1.37
CA ILE A 260 24.95 -17.98 2.72
C ILE A 260 23.77 -18.88 3.11
N MET A 261 24.01 -20.19 3.09
CA MET A 261 22.96 -21.19 3.42
C MET A 261 22.65 -21.24 4.91
N PRO A 262 21.44 -21.69 5.30
CA PRO A 262 21.11 -21.91 6.71
C PRO A 262 22.13 -22.85 7.34
N ASN A 263 22.65 -22.53 8.51
CA ASN A 263 23.47 -23.47 9.26
C ASN A 263 22.56 -24.66 9.65
N THR A 264 22.74 -25.80 8.99
CA THR A 264 22.16 -27.07 9.42
C THR A 264 22.93 -27.57 10.65
N SER A 265 22.73 -26.93 11.79
CA SER A 265 23.02 -27.62 13.05
C SER A 265 21.92 -28.68 13.20
N THR A 266 22.24 -29.90 12.80
CA THR A 266 21.50 -31.10 13.13
C THR A 266 21.35 -31.17 14.67
N HIS A 267 20.21 -30.75 15.20
CA HIS A 267 19.78 -31.29 16.47
C HIS A 267 19.13 -32.65 16.17
N CYS A 268 19.92 -33.70 16.43
CA CYS A 268 19.43 -35.05 16.61
C CYS A 268 18.39 -35.13 17.73
#